data_af28e278547800c188c1ae6f9d139cfe
#
_entry.id   af28e278547800c188c1ae6f9d139cfe
#
_cell.length_a   1.000
_cell.length_b   1.000
_cell.length_c   1.000
_cell.angle_alpha   90.00
_cell.angle_beta   90.00
_cell.angle_gamma   90.00
#
_symmetry.space_group_name_H-M   'P 1'
#
loop_
_entity.id
_entity.type
_entity.pdbx_description
1 polymer ?
#
loop_
_entity_poly.entity_id
_entity_poly.type
_entity_poly.pdbx_seq_one_letter_code
_entity_poly.pdbx_strand_id
1 'polypeptide(L)'
;MDFVQYKCPCCGAALVFSPKTQKLSCNSCGNQYDLETMEEYEREEQSPNEQDLDWEYRKEEQGAKRTEDGLYICPSCGAEIEADENTVSTVCPYCNNVVVIQAASSGEFEPDVMIPFQVKGDEARQKMMHFCKGKRLLPKNFRDRRYLKNLRGCYVPYWLFDCKASADMSFHATRVRAWSDSDYDYVETSYYLVSRAGTMEFVHVPVDGSVEMDDNTTESIEPFDYNGLTDFRQAYLAGYETDKYDVDAKTAMGRAKQRLYNTAEQVLRSTVKGYETVTVKRRRLASQEGKVLYALLPVWLFETVYGGRKYQFAINGQTGKMVGELPVDKGAFWKYLCGFTAIGTVVCSVVGILLFGGVL
;
A
#
# COMPACT_ATOMS: atom_id res chain seq x y z
N MET A 1 -12.58 -34.98 -28.55
CA MET A 1 -11.91 -35.79 -27.52
C MET A 1 -10.67 -35.03 -27.12
N ASP A 2 -10.72 -34.31 -26.02
CA ASP A 2 -9.56 -33.60 -25.51
C ASP A 2 -8.64 -34.62 -24.82
N PHE A 3 -7.41 -34.71 -25.32
CA PHE A 3 -6.39 -35.56 -24.71
C PHE A 3 -5.82 -34.81 -23.48
N VAL A 4 -6.10 -35.37 -22.30
CA VAL A 4 -5.47 -34.84 -21.06
C VAL A 4 -4.04 -35.39 -21.02
N GLN A 5 -3.07 -34.48 -21.10
CA GLN A 5 -1.65 -34.81 -20.97
C GLN A 5 -1.11 -34.31 -19.64
N TYR A 6 -0.87 -35.19 -18.68
CA TYR A 6 -0.27 -34.82 -17.40
C TYR A 6 1.17 -34.37 -17.57
N LYS A 7 1.50 -33.18 -17.07
CA LYS A 7 2.85 -32.60 -17.09
C LYS A 7 3.52 -32.70 -15.71
N CYS A 8 4.80 -32.99 -15.73
CA CYS A 8 5.60 -33.05 -14.50
C CYS A 8 5.72 -31.68 -13.85
N PRO A 9 5.29 -31.48 -12.60
CA PRO A 9 5.40 -30.20 -11.89
C PRO A 9 6.85 -29.73 -11.71
N CYS A 10 7.82 -30.65 -11.77
CA CYS A 10 9.24 -30.38 -11.57
C CYS A 10 9.96 -29.89 -12.84
N CYS A 11 9.73 -30.51 -14.00
CA CYS A 11 10.48 -30.26 -15.21
C CYS A 11 9.63 -30.01 -16.46
N GLY A 12 8.29 -30.01 -16.33
CA GLY A 12 7.36 -29.80 -17.44
C GLY A 12 7.25 -30.93 -18.48
N ALA A 13 8.02 -32.03 -18.34
CA ALA A 13 7.97 -33.15 -19.26
C ALA A 13 6.67 -33.97 -19.06
N ALA A 14 6.25 -34.68 -20.11
CA ALA A 14 5.08 -35.57 -20.03
C ALA A 14 5.28 -36.67 -19.01
N LEU A 15 4.24 -36.93 -18.20
CA LEU A 15 4.19 -38.04 -17.27
C LEU A 15 3.63 -39.29 -17.96
N VAL A 16 4.14 -40.46 -17.56
CA VAL A 16 3.70 -41.78 -18.08
C VAL A 16 3.25 -42.63 -16.91
N PHE A 17 2.07 -43.27 -17.03
CA PHE A 17 1.58 -44.18 -16.02
C PHE A 17 2.41 -45.45 -15.98
N SER A 18 2.85 -45.82 -14.78
CA SER A 18 3.59 -47.06 -14.53
C SER A 18 2.69 -48.11 -13.91
N PRO A 19 2.36 -49.20 -14.63
CA PRO A 19 1.52 -50.26 -14.10
C PRO A 19 2.11 -51.03 -12.90
N LYS A 20 3.47 -51.01 -12.77
CA LYS A 20 4.16 -51.68 -11.66
C LYS A 20 4.04 -50.93 -10.35
N THR A 21 4.14 -49.62 -10.38
CA THR A 21 4.11 -48.75 -9.19
C THR A 21 2.75 -48.12 -8.95
N GLN A 22 1.82 -48.22 -9.92
CA GLN A 22 0.50 -47.59 -9.91
C GLN A 22 0.61 -46.06 -9.76
N LYS A 23 1.70 -45.45 -10.28
CA LYS A 23 2.00 -44.04 -10.19
C LYS A 23 2.31 -43.46 -11.57
N LEU A 24 2.16 -42.16 -11.70
CA LEU A 24 2.65 -41.38 -12.85
C LEU A 24 4.15 -41.11 -12.67
N SER A 25 4.95 -41.49 -13.64
CA SER A 25 6.40 -41.38 -13.62
C SER A 25 6.90 -40.41 -14.68
N CYS A 26 7.84 -39.55 -14.31
CA CYS A 26 8.54 -38.65 -15.25
C CYS A 26 9.82 -39.36 -15.76
N ASN A 27 9.89 -39.64 -17.05
CA ASN A 27 11.08 -40.22 -17.66
C ASN A 27 12.25 -39.24 -17.77
N SER A 28 12.02 -37.93 -17.58
CA SER A 28 13.03 -36.90 -17.69
C SER A 28 13.75 -36.64 -16.35
N CYS A 29 13.03 -36.49 -15.24
CA CYS A 29 13.60 -36.21 -13.94
C CYS A 29 13.47 -37.31 -12.91
N GLY A 30 12.82 -38.45 -13.27
CA GLY A 30 12.68 -39.62 -12.42
C GLY A 30 11.61 -39.53 -11.32
N ASN A 31 10.95 -38.40 -11.16
CA ASN A 31 9.93 -38.21 -10.13
C ASN A 31 8.68 -39.07 -10.39
N GLN A 32 8.05 -39.49 -9.31
CA GLN A 32 6.81 -40.29 -9.34
C GLN A 32 5.74 -39.57 -8.52
N TYR A 33 4.50 -39.62 -9.02
CA TYR A 33 3.36 -38.96 -8.40
C TYR A 33 2.19 -39.91 -8.30
N ASP A 34 1.42 -39.82 -7.23
CA ASP A 34 0.17 -40.58 -7.09
C ASP A 34 -0.87 -40.02 -8.08
N LEU A 35 -1.71 -40.90 -8.61
CA LEU A 35 -2.70 -40.53 -9.63
C LEU A 35 -3.67 -39.49 -9.10
N GLU A 36 -4.22 -39.70 -7.90
CA GLU A 36 -5.15 -38.78 -7.26
C GLU A 36 -4.55 -37.36 -7.07
N THR A 37 -3.29 -37.29 -6.64
CA THR A 37 -2.58 -36.01 -6.46
C THR A 37 -2.40 -35.25 -7.77
N MET A 38 -2.15 -35.98 -8.86
CA MET A 38 -1.99 -35.37 -10.18
C MET A 38 -3.32 -34.96 -10.82
N GLU A 39 -4.38 -35.70 -10.59
CA GLU A 39 -5.73 -35.33 -11.02
C GLU A 39 -6.21 -34.07 -10.29
N GLU A 40 -5.94 -33.96 -8.99
CA GLU A 40 -6.26 -32.77 -8.21
C GLU A 40 -5.42 -31.56 -8.68
N TYR A 41 -4.13 -31.77 -8.94
CA TYR A 41 -3.23 -30.77 -9.48
C TYR A 41 -3.72 -30.21 -10.83
N GLU A 42 -4.08 -31.07 -11.78
CA GLU A 42 -4.62 -30.67 -13.09
C GLU A 42 -5.97 -29.96 -12.98
N ARG A 43 -6.83 -30.44 -12.09
CA ARG A 43 -8.12 -29.78 -11.82
C ARG A 43 -7.92 -28.36 -11.29
N GLU A 44 -6.94 -28.17 -10.43
CA GLU A 44 -6.61 -26.85 -9.90
C GLU A 44 -5.93 -25.95 -10.95
N GLU A 45 -5.09 -26.51 -11.85
CA GLU A 45 -4.50 -25.74 -12.96
C GLU A 45 -5.55 -25.23 -13.95
N GLN A 46 -6.58 -26.00 -14.19
CA GLN A 46 -7.64 -25.66 -15.14
C GLN A 46 -8.75 -24.80 -14.53
N SER A 47 -8.81 -24.70 -13.20
CA SER A 47 -9.81 -23.87 -12.52
C SER A 47 -9.48 -22.40 -12.69
N PRO A 48 -10.40 -21.56 -13.21
CA PRO A 48 -10.16 -20.14 -13.36
C PRO A 48 -9.97 -19.46 -12.00
N ASN A 49 -9.15 -18.41 -11.98
CA ASN A 49 -9.09 -17.50 -10.84
C ASN A 49 -10.40 -16.72 -10.79
N GLU A 50 -11.36 -17.18 -9.98
CA GLU A 50 -12.65 -16.51 -9.82
C GLU A 50 -12.53 -15.37 -8.81
N GLN A 51 -12.95 -14.19 -9.26
CA GLN A 51 -13.09 -12.98 -8.44
C GLN A 51 -14.55 -12.60 -8.43
N ASP A 52 -15.27 -13.08 -7.44
CA ASP A 52 -16.66 -12.70 -7.21
C ASP A 52 -16.73 -11.83 -5.95
N LEU A 53 -16.16 -10.62 -6.08
CA LEU A 53 -16.22 -9.58 -5.07
C LEU A 53 -17.17 -8.49 -5.56
N ASP A 54 -18.29 -8.32 -4.89
CA ASP A 54 -19.25 -7.29 -5.19
C ASP A 54 -19.59 -6.48 -3.93
N TRP A 55 -19.88 -5.19 -4.11
CA TRP A 55 -20.27 -4.27 -3.05
C TRP A 55 -21.49 -3.47 -3.48
N GLU A 56 -22.45 -3.34 -2.58
CA GLU A 56 -23.49 -2.35 -2.71
C GLU A 56 -22.92 -0.98 -2.32
N TYR A 57 -22.93 -0.04 -3.26
CA TYR A 57 -22.63 1.36 -2.98
C TYR A 57 -23.87 2.22 -3.25
N ARG A 58 -23.92 3.37 -2.61
CA ARG A 58 -24.98 4.36 -2.82
C ARG A 58 -25.08 4.68 -4.31
N LYS A 59 -26.26 4.52 -4.92
CA LYS A 59 -26.48 4.95 -6.29
C LYS A 59 -26.34 6.47 -6.36
N GLU A 60 -25.57 6.92 -7.34
CA GLU A 60 -25.47 8.33 -7.69
C GLU A 60 -26.87 8.87 -8.01
N GLU A 61 -27.47 9.62 -7.10
CA GLU A 61 -28.60 10.48 -7.42
C GLU A 61 -28.05 11.74 -8.08
N GLN A 62 -28.47 12.02 -9.30
CA GLN A 62 -27.95 13.09 -10.13
C GLN A 62 -28.01 14.45 -9.43
N GLY A 63 -26.85 14.94 -9.16
CA GLY A 63 -26.30 16.21 -8.86
C GLY A 63 -27.14 17.42 -8.45
N ALA A 64 -26.71 18.04 -7.38
CA ALA A 64 -27.01 19.44 -7.09
C ALA A 64 -26.45 20.35 -8.21
N LYS A 65 -27.30 21.26 -8.75
CA LYS A 65 -26.94 22.16 -9.82
C LYS A 65 -25.81 23.09 -9.43
N ARG A 66 -24.75 23.14 -10.26
CA ARG A 66 -23.65 24.09 -10.24
C ARG A 66 -24.15 25.54 -10.33
N THR A 67 -23.46 26.45 -9.62
CA THR A 67 -23.31 27.85 -9.99
C THR A 67 -22.13 27.96 -10.96
N GLU A 68 -22.31 28.65 -12.07
CA GLU A 68 -21.46 28.56 -13.28
C GLU A 68 -20.03 29.11 -13.18
N ASP A 69 -19.60 29.76 -12.08
CA ASP A 69 -18.38 30.59 -12.12
C ASP A 69 -17.27 30.23 -11.11
N GLY A 70 -17.41 29.24 -10.23
CA GLY A 70 -16.31 28.84 -9.31
C GLY A 70 -15.79 29.94 -8.37
N LEU A 71 -16.48 31.09 -8.31
CA LEU A 71 -16.16 32.25 -7.48
C LEU A 71 -17.02 32.22 -6.21
N TYR A 72 -16.36 32.30 -5.05
CA TYR A 72 -17.01 32.29 -3.73
C TYR A 72 -16.62 33.59 -2.98
N ILE A 73 -17.54 34.13 -2.21
CA ILE A 73 -17.27 35.30 -1.38
C ILE A 73 -16.94 34.89 0.05
N CYS A 74 -15.78 35.29 0.53
CA CYS A 74 -15.38 35.02 1.91
C CYS A 74 -16.33 35.72 2.88
N PRO A 75 -17.01 34.98 3.78
CA PRO A 75 -17.94 35.62 4.73
C PRO A 75 -17.25 36.51 5.77
N SER A 76 -15.94 36.35 5.96
CA SER A 76 -15.17 37.11 6.96
C SER A 76 -14.61 38.43 6.44
N CYS A 77 -14.15 38.49 5.19
CA CYS A 77 -13.51 39.71 4.65
C CYS A 77 -14.13 40.22 3.34
N GLY A 78 -15.11 39.53 2.77
CA GLY A 78 -15.78 39.88 1.53
C GLY A 78 -14.95 39.72 0.25
N ALA A 79 -13.77 39.14 0.33
CA ALA A 79 -12.94 38.88 -0.86
C ALA A 79 -13.51 37.73 -1.70
N GLU A 80 -13.35 37.82 -3.02
CA GLU A 80 -13.65 36.77 -3.96
C GLU A 80 -12.52 35.72 -3.92
N ILE A 81 -12.90 34.44 -3.81
CA ILE A 81 -12.00 33.28 -3.75
C ILE A 81 -12.34 32.39 -4.93
N GLU A 82 -11.33 32.06 -5.72
CA GLU A 82 -11.43 30.96 -6.69
C GLU A 82 -11.23 29.62 -5.95
N ALA A 83 -12.12 28.69 -6.15
CA ALA A 83 -12.00 27.33 -5.63
C ALA A 83 -12.40 26.34 -6.72
N ASP A 84 -11.67 25.23 -6.77
CA ASP A 84 -11.96 24.14 -7.71
C ASP A 84 -13.32 23.51 -7.41
N GLU A 85 -13.91 22.91 -8.41
CA GLU A 85 -15.25 22.30 -8.32
C GLU A 85 -15.36 21.17 -7.27
N ASN A 86 -14.24 20.61 -6.86
CA ASN A 86 -14.16 19.58 -5.83
C ASN A 86 -13.91 20.14 -4.43
N THR A 87 -13.61 21.44 -4.29
CA THR A 87 -13.30 22.07 -3.01
C THR A 87 -14.54 22.15 -2.11
N VAL A 88 -14.47 21.52 -0.95
CA VAL A 88 -15.52 21.58 0.10
C VAL A 88 -15.18 22.66 1.14
N SER A 89 -13.92 22.81 1.48
CA SER A 89 -13.44 23.90 2.33
C SER A 89 -12.04 24.34 1.92
N THR A 90 -11.78 25.66 2.01
CA THR A 90 -10.50 26.25 1.66
C THR A 90 -10.14 27.38 2.61
N VAL A 91 -8.86 27.78 2.61
CA VAL A 91 -8.38 28.92 3.39
C VAL A 91 -8.40 30.19 2.52
N CYS A 92 -9.07 31.22 2.98
CA CYS A 92 -9.07 32.49 2.28
C CYS A 92 -7.65 33.07 2.20
N PRO A 93 -7.10 33.34 1.00
CA PRO A 93 -5.74 33.84 0.85
C PRO A 93 -5.56 35.27 1.39
N TYR A 94 -6.66 36.01 1.62
CA TYR A 94 -6.62 37.39 2.07
C TYR A 94 -6.69 37.55 3.59
N CYS A 95 -7.54 36.77 4.28
CA CYS A 95 -7.71 36.87 5.73
C CYS A 95 -7.31 35.62 6.51
N ASN A 96 -6.88 34.56 5.84
CA ASN A 96 -6.53 33.28 6.41
C ASN A 96 -7.67 32.55 7.19
N ASN A 97 -8.92 32.99 7.02
CA ASN A 97 -10.07 32.28 7.58
C ASN A 97 -10.49 31.16 6.67
N VAL A 98 -10.88 30.03 7.26
CA VAL A 98 -11.42 28.88 6.52
C VAL A 98 -12.84 29.19 6.07
N VAL A 99 -13.10 28.93 4.81
CA VAL A 99 -14.42 29.07 4.17
C VAL A 99 -14.89 27.67 3.80
N VAL A 100 -16.07 27.29 4.32
CA VAL A 100 -16.73 26.03 3.99
C VAL A 100 -17.82 26.30 2.96
N ILE A 101 -17.77 25.57 1.85
CA ILE A 101 -18.69 25.72 0.74
C ILE A 101 -19.89 24.81 0.99
N GLN A 102 -21.01 25.37 1.49
CA GLN A 102 -22.18 24.60 1.91
C GLN A 102 -22.75 23.72 0.78
N ALA A 103 -22.80 24.22 -0.45
CA ALA A 103 -23.30 23.47 -1.59
C ALA A 103 -22.45 22.25 -1.94
N ALA A 104 -21.19 22.26 -1.55
CA ALA A 104 -20.24 21.18 -1.81
C ALA A 104 -20.18 20.12 -0.71
N SER A 105 -20.70 20.42 0.48
CA SER A 105 -20.68 19.51 1.64
C SER A 105 -22.04 18.84 1.93
N SER A 106 -22.98 18.94 1.00
CA SER A 106 -24.35 18.41 1.17
C SER A 106 -24.79 17.57 -0.03
N GLY A 107 -25.73 16.68 0.18
CA GLY A 107 -26.30 15.82 -0.86
C GLY A 107 -25.44 14.60 -1.15
N GLU A 108 -25.23 14.28 -2.41
CA GLU A 108 -24.53 13.09 -2.91
C GLU A 108 -23.06 13.01 -2.44
N PHE A 109 -22.42 14.16 -2.26
CA PHE A 109 -21.03 14.27 -1.82
C PHE A 109 -20.88 14.39 -0.29
N GLU A 110 -21.97 14.21 0.45
CA GLU A 110 -21.90 14.23 1.91
C GLU A 110 -21.22 12.95 2.41
N PRO A 111 -20.13 13.06 3.16
CA PRO A 111 -19.48 11.90 3.75
C PRO A 111 -20.40 11.17 4.74
N ASP A 112 -20.32 9.85 4.79
CA ASP A 112 -21.02 9.05 5.79
C ASP A 112 -20.38 9.23 7.17
N VAL A 113 -19.03 9.15 7.20
CA VAL A 113 -18.24 9.17 8.44
C VAL A 113 -16.95 9.97 8.27
N MET A 114 -16.32 10.30 9.39
CA MET A 114 -15.01 10.95 9.41
C MET A 114 -14.22 10.58 10.66
N ILE A 115 -12.91 10.77 10.61
CA ILE A 115 -12.05 10.76 11.79
C ILE A 115 -11.60 12.18 12.08
N PRO A 116 -11.97 12.79 13.23
CA PRO A 116 -11.52 14.13 13.59
C PRO A 116 -10.00 14.19 13.80
N PHE A 117 -9.40 15.36 13.50
CA PHE A 117 -8.00 15.60 13.81
C PHE A 117 -7.71 15.43 15.31
N GLN A 118 -6.67 14.67 15.65
CA GLN A 118 -6.15 14.52 17.00
C GLN A 118 -4.78 15.20 17.15
N VAL A 119 -3.97 15.15 16.11
CA VAL A 119 -2.66 15.79 16.06
C VAL A 119 -2.82 17.28 15.66
N LYS A 120 -2.41 18.18 16.56
CA LYS A 120 -2.45 19.62 16.29
C LYS A 120 -1.34 20.05 15.32
N GLY A 121 -1.54 21.19 14.63
CA GLY A 121 -0.57 21.70 13.64
C GLY A 121 0.84 21.94 14.21
N ASP A 122 0.94 22.42 15.45
CA ASP A 122 2.24 22.60 16.11
C ASP A 122 2.93 21.27 16.42
N GLU A 123 2.17 20.25 16.79
CA GLU A 123 2.68 18.90 16.99
C GLU A 123 3.13 18.27 15.66
N ALA A 124 2.34 18.42 14.60
CA ALA A 124 2.71 17.97 13.26
C ALA A 124 4.02 18.64 12.79
N ARG A 125 4.20 19.95 13.04
CA ARG A 125 5.47 20.65 12.76
C ARG A 125 6.63 20.08 13.56
N GLN A 126 6.43 19.78 14.85
CA GLN A 126 7.46 19.15 15.69
C GLN A 126 7.85 17.75 15.18
N LYS A 127 6.88 16.94 14.78
CA LYS A 127 7.11 15.60 14.20
C LYS A 127 7.93 15.72 12.91
N MET A 128 7.59 16.67 12.01
CA MET A 128 8.36 16.95 10.79
C MET A 128 9.80 17.34 11.11
N MET A 129 10.00 18.25 12.06
CA MET A 129 11.35 18.66 12.48
C MET A 129 12.14 17.48 13.05
N HIS A 130 11.48 16.63 13.86
CA HIS A 130 12.11 15.43 14.42
C HIS A 130 12.50 14.45 13.31
N PHE A 131 11.65 14.24 12.32
CA PHE A 131 11.92 13.39 11.16
C PHE A 131 13.13 13.87 10.35
N CYS A 132 13.32 15.19 10.24
CA CYS A 132 14.47 15.80 9.56
C CYS A 132 15.76 15.80 10.42
N LYS A 133 15.64 15.60 11.73
CA LYS A 133 16.76 15.65 12.66
C LYS A 133 17.76 14.51 12.42
N GLY A 134 19.06 14.82 12.46
CA GLY A 134 20.13 13.84 12.31
C GLY A 134 20.45 13.40 10.88
N LYS A 135 19.64 13.77 9.91
CA LYS A 135 19.83 13.39 8.51
C LYS A 135 20.84 14.31 7.83
N ARG A 136 22.12 13.91 7.84
CA ARG A 136 23.28 14.74 7.42
C ARG A 136 23.23 15.18 5.96
N LEU A 137 22.61 14.38 5.08
CA LEU A 137 22.48 14.65 3.64
C LEU A 137 21.28 15.51 3.28
N LEU A 138 20.45 15.90 4.27
CA LEU A 138 19.28 16.73 4.05
C LEU A 138 19.68 18.19 3.84
N PRO A 139 19.14 18.91 2.83
CA PRO A 139 19.37 20.33 2.62
C PRO A 139 19.03 21.16 3.86
N LYS A 140 19.82 22.20 4.12
CA LYS A 140 19.69 23.02 5.33
C LYS A 140 18.29 23.66 5.49
N ASN A 141 17.65 24.01 4.38
CA ASN A 141 16.33 24.62 4.37
C ASN A 141 15.25 23.76 5.06
N PHE A 142 15.34 22.42 4.94
CA PHE A 142 14.41 21.49 5.58
C PHE A 142 14.54 21.43 7.11
N ARG A 143 15.54 22.08 7.69
CA ARG A 143 15.75 22.17 9.14
C ARG A 143 15.27 23.50 9.72
N ASP A 144 14.80 24.43 8.87
CA ASP A 144 14.33 25.75 9.30
C ASP A 144 12.81 25.72 9.53
N ARG A 145 12.38 26.13 10.73
CA ARG A 145 10.96 26.26 11.09
C ARG A 145 10.17 27.16 10.11
N ARG A 146 10.83 28.15 9.53
CA ARG A 146 10.20 29.06 8.56
C ARG A 146 9.80 28.36 7.27
N TYR A 147 10.49 27.26 6.93
CA TYR A 147 10.20 26.46 5.75
C TYR A 147 8.91 25.65 5.90
N LEU A 148 8.53 25.31 7.15
CA LEU A 148 7.34 24.53 7.48
C LEU A 148 6.04 25.37 7.61
N LYS A 149 6.06 26.63 7.14
CA LYS A 149 4.86 27.50 7.16
C LYS A 149 3.73 26.97 6.27
N ASN A 150 4.06 26.18 5.24
CA ASN A 150 3.12 25.64 4.28
C ASN A 150 2.54 24.27 4.72
N LEU A 151 2.64 23.90 6.00
CA LEU A 151 1.97 22.74 6.53
C LEU A 151 0.46 23.01 6.60
N ARG A 152 -0.33 22.26 5.83
CA ARG A 152 -1.78 22.38 5.72
C ARG A 152 -2.44 21.15 6.35
N GLY A 153 -3.53 21.35 7.08
CA GLY A 153 -4.38 20.25 7.53
C GLY A 153 -5.50 20.04 6.53
N CYS A 154 -5.60 18.84 5.99
CA CYS A 154 -6.58 18.49 4.97
C CYS A 154 -7.37 17.25 5.41
N TYR A 155 -8.67 17.26 5.14
CA TYR A 155 -9.46 16.05 5.14
C TYR A 155 -9.44 15.45 3.75
N VAL A 156 -8.87 14.24 3.64
CA VAL A 156 -8.75 13.52 2.37
C VAL A 156 -9.93 12.55 2.24
N PRO A 157 -10.59 12.50 1.07
CA PRO A 157 -11.66 11.55 0.80
C PRO A 157 -11.12 10.11 0.71
N TYR A 158 -11.82 9.18 1.35
CA TYR A 158 -11.53 7.76 1.31
C TYR A 158 -12.81 6.94 1.14
N TRP A 159 -12.69 5.85 0.44
CA TRP A 159 -13.68 4.77 0.42
C TRP A 159 -13.26 3.68 1.39
N LEU A 160 -14.11 3.34 2.34
CA LEU A 160 -13.91 2.26 3.30
C LEU A 160 -14.76 1.06 2.88
N PHE A 161 -14.09 -0.04 2.54
CA PHE A 161 -14.73 -1.25 2.06
C PHE A 161 -14.81 -2.29 3.17
N ASP A 162 -16.03 -2.74 3.46
CA ASP A 162 -16.33 -3.82 4.39
C ASP A 162 -16.83 -5.02 3.61
N CYS A 163 -16.38 -6.22 3.92
CA CYS A 163 -17.00 -7.44 3.41
C CYS A 163 -16.61 -8.68 4.22
N LYS A 164 -17.44 -9.72 4.13
CA LYS A 164 -17.07 -11.08 4.48
C LYS A 164 -16.69 -11.81 3.21
N ALA A 165 -15.53 -12.44 3.20
CA ALA A 165 -15.04 -13.16 2.04
C ALA A 165 -14.61 -14.58 2.38
N SER A 166 -14.99 -15.52 1.51
CA SER A 166 -14.48 -16.87 1.54
C SER A 166 -13.27 -16.96 0.62
N ALA A 167 -12.14 -17.33 1.17
CA ALA A 167 -10.88 -17.52 0.45
C ALA A 167 -10.56 -19.00 0.32
N ASP A 168 -10.18 -19.42 -0.89
CA ASP A 168 -9.68 -20.76 -1.20
C ASP A 168 -8.46 -20.61 -2.10
N MET A 169 -7.30 -21.05 -1.62
CA MET A 169 -6.03 -20.88 -2.31
C MET A 169 -5.21 -22.15 -2.29
N SER A 170 -4.56 -22.45 -3.40
CA SER A 170 -3.58 -23.52 -3.47
C SER A 170 -2.17 -22.98 -3.68
N PHE A 171 -1.22 -23.65 -3.08
CA PHE A 171 0.18 -23.27 -3.06
C PHE A 171 1.06 -24.43 -3.52
N HIS A 172 2.01 -24.14 -4.39
CA HIS A 172 3.14 -25.02 -4.62
C HIS A 172 4.15 -24.81 -3.49
N ALA A 173 4.52 -25.87 -2.83
CA ALA A 173 5.51 -25.82 -1.75
C ALA A 173 6.61 -26.84 -2.00
N THR A 174 7.84 -26.54 -1.61
CA THR A 174 8.97 -27.46 -1.72
C THR A 174 9.59 -27.72 -0.36
N ARG A 175 10.08 -28.92 -0.20
CA ARG A 175 10.95 -29.29 0.91
C ARG A 175 12.24 -29.85 0.34
N VAL A 176 13.34 -29.31 0.77
CA VAL A 176 14.67 -29.71 0.33
C VAL A 176 15.36 -30.47 1.46
N ARG A 177 15.91 -31.63 1.14
CA ARG A 177 16.76 -32.40 2.02
C ARG A 177 18.10 -32.58 1.35
N ALA A 178 19.17 -32.16 2.01
CA ALA A 178 20.53 -32.35 1.51
C ALA A 178 21.29 -33.26 2.49
N TRP A 179 22.07 -34.19 1.94
CA TRP A 179 23.00 -35.02 2.71
C TRP A 179 24.17 -35.40 1.82
N SER A 180 25.29 -35.78 2.42
CA SER A 180 26.50 -36.20 1.71
C SER A 180 26.91 -37.58 2.16
N ASP A 181 27.53 -38.34 1.27
CA ASP A 181 28.33 -39.51 1.61
C ASP A 181 29.81 -39.22 1.26
N SER A 182 30.67 -40.28 1.25
CA SER A 182 32.11 -40.14 0.96
C SER A 182 32.44 -39.63 -0.44
N ASP A 183 31.54 -39.84 -1.41
CA ASP A 183 31.80 -39.66 -2.83
C ASP A 183 30.85 -38.61 -3.47
N TYR A 184 29.68 -38.33 -2.88
CA TYR A 184 28.64 -37.49 -3.49
C TYR A 184 27.89 -36.65 -2.47
N ASP A 185 27.46 -35.45 -2.97
CA ASP A 185 26.48 -34.61 -2.32
C ASP A 185 25.10 -34.83 -2.95
N TYR A 186 24.12 -35.13 -2.11
CA TYR A 186 22.73 -35.40 -2.55
C TYR A 186 21.82 -34.27 -2.15
N VAL A 187 20.92 -33.89 -3.06
CA VAL A 187 19.84 -32.93 -2.82
C VAL A 187 18.55 -33.56 -3.31
N GLU A 188 17.64 -33.82 -2.40
CA GLU A 188 16.30 -34.30 -2.67
C GLU A 188 15.32 -33.11 -2.53
N THR A 189 14.55 -32.81 -3.56
CA THR A 189 13.50 -31.81 -3.52
C THR A 189 12.15 -32.49 -3.65
N SER A 190 11.35 -32.42 -2.59
CA SER A 190 9.96 -32.91 -2.59
C SER A 190 9.01 -31.75 -2.92
N TYR A 191 8.05 -32.01 -3.81
CA TYR A 191 7.06 -31.03 -4.26
C TYR A 191 5.70 -31.35 -3.65
N TYR A 192 5.03 -30.32 -3.17
CA TYR A 192 3.74 -30.42 -2.51
C TYR A 192 2.75 -29.44 -3.11
N LEU A 193 1.51 -29.86 -3.25
CA LEU A 193 0.37 -29.00 -3.46
C LEU A 193 -0.36 -28.85 -2.12
N VAL A 194 -0.46 -27.63 -1.64
CA VAL A 194 -1.03 -27.31 -0.33
C VAL A 194 -2.23 -26.42 -0.51
N SER A 195 -3.41 -26.91 -0.16
CA SER A 195 -4.65 -26.12 -0.20
C SER A 195 -4.97 -25.51 1.16
N ARG A 196 -5.44 -24.27 1.15
CA ARG A 196 -5.91 -23.55 2.32
C ARG A 196 -7.20 -22.82 1.97
N ALA A 197 -8.20 -22.99 2.81
CA ALA A 197 -9.45 -22.28 2.69
C ALA A 197 -9.89 -21.71 4.05
N GLY A 198 -10.65 -20.64 4.02
CA GLY A 198 -11.18 -20.01 5.22
C GLY A 198 -12.06 -18.82 4.90
N THR A 199 -12.82 -18.37 5.90
CA THR A 199 -13.60 -17.15 5.85
C THR A 199 -12.86 -16.04 6.57
N MET A 200 -12.83 -14.86 5.97
CA MET A 200 -12.18 -13.66 6.51
C MET A 200 -13.19 -12.51 6.53
N GLU A 201 -13.11 -11.70 7.56
CA GLU A 201 -13.86 -10.45 7.64
C GLU A 201 -12.88 -9.30 7.41
N PHE A 202 -13.21 -8.45 6.44
CA PHE A 202 -12.49 -7.24 6.12
C PHE A 202 -13.33 -6.06 6.58
N VAL A 203 -12.75 -5.22 7.42
CA VAL A 203 -13.44 -4.07 8.01
C VAL A 203 -12.63 -2.82 7.72
N HIS A 204 -13.28 -1.83 7.11
CA HIS A 204 -12.71 -0.52 6.80
C HIS A 204 -11.40 -0.60 6.00
N VAL A 205 -11.39 -1.42 4.92
CA VAL A 205 -10.27 -1.44 3.99
C VAL A 205 -10.26 -0.12 3.22
N PRO A 206 -9.30 0.78 3.48
CA PRO A 206 -9.31 2.12 2.93
C PRO A 206 -8.78 2.12 1.50
N VAL A 207 -9.39 2.94 0.67
CA VAL A 207 -8.86 3.33 -0.64
C VAL A 207 -9.10 4.81 -0.78
N ASP A 208 -8.07 5.59 -1.11
CA ASP A 208 -8.22 7.02 -1.30
C ASP A 208 -9.15 7.34 -2.50
N GLY A 209 -9.89 8.40 -2.36
CA GLY A 209 -10.80 8.91 -3.38
C GLY A 209 -10.28 10.13 -4.11
N SER A 210 -8.96 10.45 -4.01
CA SER A 210 -8.36 11.64 -4.60
C SER A 210 -7.23 11.29 -5.56
N VAL A 211 -7.18 11.95 -6.72
CA VAL A 211 -6.05 11.86 -7.66
C VAL A 211 -4.91 12.83 -7.30
N GLU A 212 -5.15 13.80 -6.42
CA GLU A 212 -4.14 14.78 -6.05
C GLU A 212 -3.02 14.21 -5.18
N MET A 213 -3.37 13.23 -4.35
CA MET A 213 -2.40 12.54 -3.51
C MET A 213 -1.90 11.28 -4.20
N ASP A 214 -0.57 11.09 -4.17
CA ASP A 214 0.03 9.85 -4.65
C ASP A 214 -0.43 8.65 -3.80
N ASP A 215 -0.92 7.60 -4.47
CA ASP A 215 -1.41 6.37 -3.86
C ASP A 215 -0.43 5.76 -2.85
N ASN A 216 0.89 5.78 -3.16
CA ASN A 216 1.89 5.25 -2.25
C ASN A 216 1.99 6.09 -0.96
N THR A 217 1.74 7.38 -1.05
CA THR A 217 1.73 8.29 0.11
C THR A 217 0.52 8.02 0.97
N THR A 218 -0.68 7.90 0.38
CA THR A 218 -1.92 7.61 1.11
C THR A 218 -1.90 6.25 1.79
N GLU A 219 -1.40 5.22 1.12
CA GLU A 219 -1.23 3.89 1.71
C GLU A 219 -0.14 3.87 2.80
N SER A 220 0.91 4.65 2.63
CA SER A 220 2.03 4.68 3.59
C SER A 220 1.69 5.38 4.90
N ILE A 221 0.75 6.34 4.94
CA ILE A 221 0.33 7.00 6.19
C ILE A 221 -0.59 6.13 7.05
N GLU A 222 -1.12 5.03 6.51
CA GLU A 222 -1.89 4.06 7.29
C GLU A 222 -1.02 3.37 8.37
N PRO A 223 -1.58 2.81 9.43
CA PRO A 223 -3.00 2.65 9.70
C PRO A 223 -3.63 3.88 10.36
N PHE A 224 -4.94 4.04 10.13
CA PHE A 224 -5.82 4.85 10.97
C PHE A 224 -6.49 3.96 12.02
N ASP A 225 -6.81 4.52 13.18
CA ASP A 225 -7.63 3.84 14.18
C ASP A 225 -9.11 4.13 13.92
N TYR A 226 -9.78 3.17 13.30
CA TYR A 226 -11.18 3.29 12.91
C TYR A 226 -12.16 3.27 14.09
N ASN A 227 -11.71 2.99 15.32
CA ASN A 227 -12.54 3.23 16.51
C ASN A 227 -12.80 4.72 16.74
N GLY A 228 -12.02 5.59 16.12
CA GLY A 228 -12.21 7.04 16.13
C GLY A 228 -13.18 7.57 15.06
N LEU A 229 -13.82 6.70 14.26
CA LEU A 229 -14.84 7.11 13.30
C LEU A 229 -16.05 7.70 14.04
N THR A 230 -16.58 8.78 13.47
CA THR A 230 -17.80 9.45 13.92
C THR A 230 -18.63 9.84 12.72
N ASP A 231 -19.93 10.05 12.93
CA ASP A 231 -20.80 10.58 11.89
C ASP A 231 -20.27 11.93 11.39
N PHE A 232 -20.39 12.15 10.09
CA PHE A 232 -19.96 13.41 9.50
C PHE A 232 -20.72 14.61 10.10
N ARG A 233 -19.95 15.64 10.47
CA ARG A 233 -20.48 16.95 10.88
C ARG A 233 -19.63 18.04 10.27
N GLN A 234 -20.23 18.94 9.54
CA GLN A 234 -19.58 20.06 8.88
C GLN A 234 -18.71 20.92 9.84
N ALA A 235 -19.06 20.97 11.13
CA ALA A 235 -18.29 21.70 12.14
C ALA A 235 -16.84 21.22 12.28
N TYR A 236 -16.55 19.94 11.97
CA TYR A 236 -15.17 19.39 12.02
C TYR A 236 -14.29 19.90 10.88
N LEU A 237 -14.86 20.41 9.80
CA LEU A 237 -14.10 20.99 8.68
C LEU A 237 -13.54 22.36 9.02
N ALA A 238 -14.02 23.01 10.08
CA ALA A 238 -13.57 24.35 10.46
C ALA A 238 -12.07 24.39 10.80
N GLY A 239 -11.29 25.09 10.00
CA GLY A 239 -9.83 25.21 10.17
C GLY A 239 -9.02 24.27 9.29
N TYR A 240 -9.64 23.45 8.45
CA TYR A 240 -9.01 22.46 7.59
C TYR A 240 -9.51 22.56 6.15
N GLU A 241 -8.61 22.32 5.20
CA GLU A 241 -8.96 22.17 3.80
C GLU A 241 -9.66 20.82 3.57
N THR A 242 -10.56 20.75 2.62
CA THR A 242 -11.27 19.52 2.30
C THR A 242 -11.72 19.55 0.85
N ASP A 243 -11.42 18.48 0.13
CA ASP A 243 -11.88 18.25 -1.23
C ASP A 243 -12.85 17.06 -1.26
N LYS A 244 -13.73 17.05 -2.26
CA LYS A 244 -14.57 15.90 -2.57
C LYS A 244 -13.73 14.82 -3.22
N TYR A 245 -14.28 13.62 -3.28
CA TYR A 245 -13.68 12.59 -4.10
C TYR A 245 -13.77 12.94 -5.59
N ASP A 246 -12.73 12.64 -6.32
CA ASP A 246 -12.64 12.68 -7.79
C ASP A 246 -12.46 11.26 -8.37
N VAL A 247 -12.20 10.27 -7.49
CA VAL A 247 -12.24 8.83 -7.80
C VAL A 247 -13.49 8.24 -7.16
N ASP A 248 -14.43 7.78 -7.97
CA ASP A 248 -15.68 7.17 -7.50
C ASP A 248 -15.45 5.80 -6.83
N ALA A 249 -16.46 5.34 -6.05
CA ALA A 249 -16.41 4.06 -5.34
C ALA A 249 -16.18 2.88 -6.29
N LYS A 250 -16.74 2.91 -7.49
CA LYS A 250 -16.61 1.85 -8.49
C LYS A 250 -15.20 1.74 -9.02
N THR A 251 -14.54 2.86 -9.28
CA THR A 251 -13.13 2.91 -9.70
C THR A 251 -12.22 2.45 -8.56
N ALA A 252 -12.46 2.94 -7.34
CA ALA A 252 -11.72 2.57 -6.13
C ALA A 252 -11.84 1.07 -5.79
N MET A 253 -12.97 0.43 -6.15
CA MET A 253 -13.24 -0.99 -5.91
C MET A 253 -12.15 -1.91 -6.51
N GLY A 254 -11.59 -1.55 -7.65
CA GLY A 254 -10.49 -2.32 -8.26
C GLY A 254 -9.28 -2.42 -7.35
N ARG A 255 -8.90 -1.31 -6.70
CA ARG A 255 -7.80 -1.26 -5.73
C ARG A 255 -8.16 -1.98 -4.43
N ALA A 256 -9.40 -1.81 -3.95
CA ALA A 256 -9.89 -2.55 -2.79
C ALA A 256 -9.78 -4.07 -3.02
N LYS A 257 -10.25 -4.58 -4.15
CA LYS A 257 -10.11 -6.00 -4.55
C LYS A 257 -8.67 -6.47 -4.44
N GLN A 258 -7.73 -5.72 -5.02
CA GLN A 258 -6.31 -6.09 -4.98
C GLN A 258 -5.76 -6.14 -3.54
N ARG A 259 -6.16 -5.20 -2.68
CA ARG A 259 -5.74 -5.17 -1.26
C ARG A 259 -6.30 -6.39 -0.50
N LEU A 260 -7.57 -6.73 -0.71
CA LEU A 260 -8.19 -7.91 -0.12
C LEU A 260 -7.48 -9.20 -0.55
N TYR A 261 -7.19 -9.30 -1.85
CA TYR A 261 -6.44 -10.45 -2.39
C TYR A 261 -5.08 -10.61 -1.74
N ASN A 262 -4.30 -9.54 -1.69
CA ASN A 262 -2.96 -9.57 -1.11
C ASN A 262 -3.01 -9.96 0.37
N THR A 263 -3.98 -9.42 1.10
CA THR A 263 -4.16 -9.73 2.52
C THR A 263 -4.58 -11.20 2.73
N ALA A 264 -5.57 -11.68 1.97
CA ALA A 264 -6.03 -13.06 2.04
C ALA A 264 -4.90 -14.04 1.70
N GLU A 265 -4.14 -13.75 0.64
CA GLU A 265 -2.96 -14.57 0.28
C GLU A 265 -1.93 -14.60 1.40
N GLN A 266 -1.59 -13.44 1.97
CA GLN A 266 -0.60 -13.35 3.04
C GLN A 266 -1.05 -14.14 4.28
N VAL A 267 -2.32 -14.02 4.67
CA VAL A 267 -2.88 -14.74 5.81
C VAL A 267 -2.85 -16.25 5.56
N LEU A 268 -3.39 -16.73 4.45
CA LEU A 268 -3.41 -18.16 4.14
C LEU A 268 -2.01 -18.72 3.95
N ARG A 269 -1.14 -18.02 3.24
CA ARG A 269 0.26 -18.41 3.05
C ARG A 269 1.02 -18.53 4.38
N SER A 270 0.74 -17.65 5.35
CA SER A 270 1.37 -17.69 6.68
C SER A 270 1.06 -18.99 7.45
N THR A 271 -0.03 -19.68 7.09
CA THR A 271 -0.42 -20.99 7.66
C THR A 271 0.31 -22.17 7.03
N VAL A 272 0.96 -21.97 5.88
CA VAL A 272 1.72 -23.01 5.17
C VAL A 272 3.15 -23.03 5.71
N LYS A 273 3.40 -23.90 6.67
CA LYS A 273 4.69 -23.98 7.40
C LYS A 273 5.43 -25.28 7.11
N GLY A 274 6.76 -25.26 7.26
CA GLY A 274 7.63 -26.43 7.13
C GLY A 274 8.06 -26.74 5.70
N TYR A 275 8.04 -25.72 4.84
CA TYR A 275 8.52 -25.75 3.46
C TYR A 275 9.55 -24.65 3.24
N GLU A 276 10.54 -24.88 2.36
CA GLU A 276 11.56 -23.90 2.01
C GLU A 276 10.99 -22.84 1.06
N THR A 277 10.16 -23.26 0.11
CA THR A 277 9.49 -22.33 -0.80
C THR A 277 7.99 -22.55 -0.77
N VAL A 278 7.24 -21.47 -0.87
CA VAL A 278 5.79 -21.48 -0.98
C VAL A 278 5.41 -20.43 -2.02
N THR A 279 4.81 -20.86 -3.12
CA THR A 279 4.32 -19.98 -4.20
C THR A 279 2.84 -20.21 -4.42
N VAL A 280 2.07 -19.16 -4.58
CA VAL A 280 0.64 -19.28 -4.84
C VAL A 280 0.42 -19.83 -6.26
N LYS A 281 -0.47 -20.78 -6.42
CA LYS A 281 -0.84 -21.37 -7.70
C LYS A 281 -2.24 -20.92 -8.14
N ARG A 282 -3.21 -21.03 -7.26
CA ARG A 282 -4.60 -20.64 -7.50
C ARG A 282 -5.09 -19.72 -6.39
N ARG A 283 -5.89 -18.75 -6.78
CA ARG A 283 -6.55 -17.79 -5.88
C ARG A 283 -8.04 -17.78 -6.19
N ARG A 284 -8.85 -18.02 -5.20
CA ARG A 284 -10.30 -17.83 -5.24
C ARG A 284 -10.70 -17.01 -4.04
N LEU A 285 -11.39 -15.93 -4.27
CA LEU A 285 -11.93 -15.06 -3.23
C LEU A 285 -13.33 -14.63 -3.67
N ALA A 286 -14.33 -15.01 -2.88
CA ALA A 286 -15.73 -14.63 -3.12
C ALA A 286 -16.25 -13.84 -1.91
N SER A 287 -16.82 -12.66 -2.15
CA SER A 287 -17.42 -11.85 -1.09
C SER A 287 -18.89 -12.16 -0.87
N GLN A 288 -19.31 -11.95 0.35
CA GLN A 288 -20.71 -11.91 0.77
C GLN A 288 -20.94 -10.57 1.47
N GLU A 289 -22.07 -9.91 1.17
CA GLU A 289 -22.52 -8.71 1.87
C GLU A 289 -21.46 -7.59 1.95
N GLY A 290 -21.07 -7.04 0.81
CA GLY A 290 -20.16 -5.90 0.74
C GLY A 290 -20.85 -4.59 1.06
N LYS A 291 -20.21 -3.71 1.86
CA LYS A 291 -20.65 -2.36 2.18
C LYS A 291 -19.51 -1.37 1.91
N VAL A 292 -19.86 -0.20 1.38
CA VAL A 292 -18.92 0.88 1.13
C VAL A 292 -19.37 2.12 1.87
N LEU A 293 -18.44 2.79 2.56
CA LEU A 293 -18.66 4.05 3.24
C LEU A 293 -17.75 5.12 2.63
N TYR A 294 -18.30 6.31 2.42
CA TYR A 294 -17.53 7.50 2.10
C TYR A 294 -17.02 8.14 3.40
N ALA A 295 -15.71 8.26 3.54
CA ALA A 295 -15.07 8.76 4.75
C ALA A 295 -14.13 9.93 4.48
N LEU A 296 -14.02 10.85 5.44
CA LEU A 296 -13.00 11.89 5.47
C LEU A 296 -11.95 11.55 6.54
N LEU A 297 -10.69 11.40 6.12
CA LEU A 297 -9.58 11.07 7.00
C LEU A 297 -8.61 12.25 7.15
N PRO A 298 -8.11 12.53 8.38
CA PRO A 298 -7.31 13.71 8.67
C PRO A 298 -5.86 13.52 8.24
N VAL A 299 -5.33 14.42 7.43
CA VAL A 299 -3.94 14.39 6.96
C VAL A 299 -3.31 15.78 7.04
N TRP A 300 -2.13 15.88 7.60
CA TRP A 300 -1.28 17.07 7.50
C TRP A 300 -0.39 16.92 6.26
N LEU A 301 -0.51 17.84 5.32
CA LEU A 301 0.27 17.88 4.08
C LEU A 301 1.32 19.00 4.13
N PHE A 302 2.50 18.67 3.65
CA PHE A 302 3.56 19.63 3.42
C PHE A 302 4.18 19.37 2.05
N GLU A 303 4.14 20.39 1.21
CA GLU A 303 4.72 20.34 -0.13
C GLU A 303 5.85 21.35 -0.27
N THR A 304 6.87 20.95 -1.01
CA THR A 304 8.02 21.82 -1.27
C THR A 304 8.73 21.44 -2.56
N VAL A 305 9.47 22.40 -3.10
CA VAL A 305 10.28 22.19 -4.32
C VAL A 305 11.76 22.31 -3.96
N TYR A 306 12.55 21.31 -4.33
CA TYR A 306 14.00 21.34 -4.19
C TYR A 306 14.67 20.80 -5.45
N GLY A 307 15.61 21.59 -6.00
CA GLY A 307 16.30 21.20 -7.24
C GLY A 307 15.40 20.97 -8.45
N GLY A 308 14.25 21.68 -8.52
CA GLY A 308 13.27 21.55 -9.59
C GLY A 308 12.32 20.35 -9.45
N ARG A 309 12.46 19.53 -8.38
CA ARG A 309 11.57 18.39 -8.07
C ARG A 309 10.64 18.74 -6.91
N LYS A 310 9.36 18.41 -7.06
CA LYS A 310 8.34 18.48 -5.99
C LYS A 310 8.57 17.37 -4.98
N TYR A 311 8.48 17.69 -3.70
CA TYR A 311 8.54 16.75 -2.58
C TYR A 311 7.30 16.94 -1.73
N GLN A 312 6.59 15.86 -1.49
CA GLN A 312 5.38 15.85 -0.70
C GLN A 312 5.62 15.01 0.57
N PHE A 313 5.13 15.51 1.69
CA PHE A 313 5.16 14.84 2.98
C PHE A 313 3.75 14.80 3.55
N ALA A 314 3.38 13.68 4.10
CA ALA A 314 2.10 13.52 4.75
C ALA A 314 2.28 13.03 6.20
N ILE A 315 1.44 13.54 7.10
CA ILE A 315 1.39 13.10 8.49
C ILE A 315 -0.05 12.71 8.78
N ASN A 316 -0.27 11.50 9.25
CA ASN A 316 -1.57 11.04 9.71
C ASN A 316 -2.06 11.96 10.85
N GLY A 317 -3.19 12.64 10.62
CA GLY A 317 -3.74 13.63 11.54
C GLY A 317 -4.30 13.04 12.85
N GLN A 318 -4.45 11.72 12.90
CA GLN A 318 -4.89 10.98 14.08
C GLN A 318 -3.69 10.39 14.84
N THR A 319 -2.87 9.58 14.18
CA THR A 319 -1.78 8.82 14.84
C THR A 319 -0.45 9.57 14.87
N GLY A 320 -0.29 10.54 13.98
CA GLY A 320 0.94 11.28 13.80
C GLY A 320 2.04 10.50 13.08
N LYS A 321 1.70 9.37 12.42
CA LYS A 321 2.64 8.65 11.55
C LYS A 321 2.99 9.54 10.36
N MET A 322 4.27 9.66 10.08
CA MET A 322 4.78 10.53 9.03
C MET A 322 5.42 9.73 7.91
N VAL A 323 5.17 10.16 6.68
CA VAL A 323 5.75 9.61 5.45
C VAL A 323 6.20 10.74 4.53
N GLY A 324 7.12 10.44 3.62
CA GLY A 324 7.61 11.34 2.60
C GLY A 324 9.06 11.04 2.22
N GLU A 325 9.41 11.38 1.00
CA GLU A 325 10.77 11.28 0.50
C GLU A 325 11.58 12.54 0.83
N LEU A 326 12.77 12.34 1.38
CA LEU A 326 13.66 13.46 1.69
C LEU A 326 14.65 13.69 0.53
N PRO A 327 14.82 14.94 0.11
CA PRO A 327 15.82 15.26 -0.89
C PRO A 327 17.23 15.09 -0.35
N VAL A 328 18.13 14.67 -1.24
CA VAL A 328 19.55 14.56 -0.93
C VAL A 328 20.29 15.80 -1.46
N ASP A 329 21.00 16.49 -0.58
CA ASP A 329 21.91 17.54 -0.96
C ASP A 329 23.16 16.94 -1.64
N LYS A 330 23.26 17.12 -2.97
CA LYS A 330 24.37 16.59 -3.78
C LYS A 330 25.73 17.11 -3.30
N GLY A 331 25.81 18.35 -2.83
CA GLY A 331 27.03 18.93 -2.31
C GLY A 331 27.48 18.29 -0.99
N ALA A 332 26.51 18.05 -0.09
CA ALA A 332 26.77 17.33 1.15
C ALA A 332 27.15 15.87 0.85
N PHE A 333 26.47 15.22 -0.09
CA PHE A 333 26.79 13.83 -0.48
C PHE A 333 28.25 13.69 -0.94
N TRP A 334 28.72 14.55 -1.86
CA TRP A 334 30.08 14.49 -2.34
C TRP A 334 31.11 14.80 -1.25
N LYS A 335 30.82 15.74 -0.35
CA LYS A 335 31.69 16.04 0.80
C LYS A 335 31.88 14.83 1.71
N TYR A 336 30.78 14.16 2.05
CA TYR A 336 30.85 12.94 2.88
C TYR A 336 31.54 11.80 2.15
N LEU A 337 31.22 11.58 0.87
CA LEU A 337 31.86 10.52 0.05
C LEU A 337 33.38 10.73 0.00
N CYS A 338 33.86 11.90 -0.39
CA CYS A 338 35.29 12.20 -0.44
C CYS A 338 35.97 12.08 0.94
N GLY A 339 35.29 12.57 1.99
CA GLY A 339 35.81 12.46 3.36
C GLY A 339 35.95 11.01 3.83
N PHE A 340 34.91 10.18 3.64
CA PHE A 340 35.01 8.76 4.01
C PHE A 340 36.01 7.99 3.16
N THR A 341 36.10 8.30 1.87
CA THR A 341 37.12 7.67 1.00
C THR A 341 38.52 8.03 1.44
N ALA A 342 38.79 9.29 1.74
CA ALA A 342 40.09 9.74 2.23
C ALA A 342 40.46 9.05 3.56
N ILE A 343 39.52 9.01 4.52
CA ILE A 343 39.75 8.33 5.80
C ILE A 343 39.98 6.83 5.58
N GLY A 344 39.19 6.18 4.75
CA GLY A 344 39.33 4.76 4.43
C GLY A 344 40.66 4.45 3.79
N THR A 345 41.13 5.27 2.86
CA THR A 345 42.45 5.11 2.22
C THR A 345 43.57 5.20 3.25
N VAL A 346 43.53 6.19 4.15
CA VAL A 346 44.53 6.35 5.21
C VAL A 346 44.53 5.12 6.13
N VAL A 347 43.38 4.68 6.58
CA VAL A 347 43.27 3.49 7.46
C VAL A 347 43.82 2.24 6.77
N CYS A 348 43.41 1.99 5.51
CA CYS A 348 43.92 0.84 4.74
C CYS A 348 45.44 0.92 4.54
N SER A 349 45.98 2.11 4.27
CA SER A 349 47.42 2.31 4.13
C SER A 349 48.18 2.02 5.43
N VAL A 350 47.68 2.51 6.57
CA VAL A 350 48.29 2.26 7.89
C VAL A 350 48.22 0.77 8.25
N VAL A 351 47.08 0.13 8.03
CA VAL A 351 46.91 -1.32 8.26
C VAL A 351 47.86 -2.13 7.33
N GLY A 352 47.95 -1.74 6.07
CA GLY A 352 48.89 -2.37 5.11
C GLY A 352 50.33 -2.26 5.55
N ILE A 353 50.78 -1.09 6.02
CA ILE A 353 52.12 -0.90 6.55
C ILE A 353 52.36 -1.76 7.81
N LEU A 354 51.39 -1.84 8.72
CA LEU A 354 51.52 -2.62 9.94
C LEU A 354 51.53 -4.15 9.69
N LEU A 355 50.78 -4.62 8.69
CA LEU A 355 50.69 -6.05 8.39
C LEU A 355 51.83 -6.54 7.45
N PHE A 356 52.27 -5.70 6.53
CA PHE A 356 53.24 -6.08 5.49
C PHE A 356 54.57 -5.33 5.57
N GLY A 357 54.66 -4.24 6.35
CA GLY A 357 55.88 -3.44 6.51
C GLY A 357 56.95 -4.06 7.42
N GLY A 358 56.73 -5.26 7.95
CA GLY A 358 57.69 -6.02 8.73
C GLY A 358 58.50 -7.07 7.92
N VAL A 359 58.42 -7.02 6.59
CA VAL A 359 59.10 -7.93 5.65
C VAL A 359 59.96 -7.09 4.68
N LEU A 360 60.84 -6.27 5.21
CA LEU A 360 61.99 -5.69 4.48
C LEU A 360 63.18 -5.69 5.41
#